data_babf4c641cbc71f412f924fe4f60278c
#
_entry.id   babf4c641cbc71f412f924fe4f60278c
#
_cell.length_a   1.000
_cell.length_b   1.000
_cell.length_c   1.000
_cell.angle_alpha   90.00
_cell.angle_beta   90.00
_cell.angle_gamma   90.00
#
_symmetry.space_group_name_H-M   'P 1'
#
loop_
_entity.id
_entity.type
_entity.pdbx_description
1 polymer ?
#
loop_
_entity_poly.entity_id
_entity_poly.type
_entity_poly.pdbx_seq_one_letter_code
_entity_poly.pdbx_strand_id
1 'polypeptide(L)'
;MKEFTRRDFLKTTAALGAAAIVPTELARGAERMEEVLTSPMFNEGVGGLIVPPAAGLPITGTFLDEISHDIPHQNWGEKEWDADFAHMKAIGIDTVIMIRSGYRKFITYPSKYLLGKGCYMPSVDLVDMFLRLAQKYGMKFYFGLYDSGRYWDTGDLSWEIEDNKYVIDEVWQRYGHYESFGGWYISGEISRQTKGAIGAFHAMGKQCKDVSGGLPTFISPWIDGKKAIMGTNKLTNENAVSVAEHEREWNEIFDGIHDVVDACAFQDGHIDYHELDAFFEVNKKLADRYGMKCWTNAETFDRDMPIKFLPIKFDKLRLKLEAAKRAGYDKAITFEFSHFLSPQSSYLQAGHLYNRYKEYFKIK
;
A
#
# COMPACT_ATOMS: atom_id res chain seq x y z
N MET A 1 -25.54 -13.63 40.44
CA MET A 1 -24.51 -14.18 39.53
C MET A 1 -23.18 -14.09 40.25
N LYS A 2 -22.52 -15.22 40.50
CA LYS A 2 -21.19 -15.23 41.12
C LYS A 2 -20.14 -14.91 40.06
N GLU A 3 -19.32 -13.91 40.33
CA GLU A 3 -18.18 -13.57 39.46
C GLU A 3 -17.20 -14.75 39.40
N PHE A 4 -16.85 -15.12 38.16
CA PHE A 4 -15.87 -16.17 37.85
C PHE A 4 -14.47 -15.57 37.97
N THR A 5 -13.67 -16.04 38.94
CA THR A 5 -12.35 -15.46 39.19
C THR A 5 -11.22 -16.23 38.48
N ARG A 6 -10.06 -15.58 38.28
CA ARG A 6 -8.84 -16.22 37.73
C ARG A 6 -8.43 -17.51 38.45
N ARG A 7 -8.79 -17.63 39.71
CA ARG A 7 -8.50 -18.82 40.54
C ARG A 7 -9.41 -20.00 40.21
N ASP A 8 -10.62 -19.74 39.73
CA ASP A 8 -11.58 -20.75 39.30
C ASP A 8 -11.20 -21.36 37.97
N PHE A 9 -10.60 -20.54 37.08
CA PHE A 9 -10.05 -20.99 35.79
C PHE A 9 -8.88 -21.96 35.96
N LEU A 10 -7.96 -21.69 36.89
CA LEU A 10 -6.80 -22.56 37.16
C LEU A 10 -7.18 -23.89 37.84
N LYS A 11 -8.28 -23.92 38.57
CA LYS A 11 -8.78 -25.16 39.18
C LYS A 11 -9.48 -26.10 38.20
N THR A 12 -10.11 -25.53 37.17
CA THR A 12 -10.80 -26.31 36.12
C THR A 12 -9.80 -26.96 35.15
N THR A 13 -8.63 -26.36 34.95
CA THR A 13 -7.56 -26.94 34.12
C THR A 13 -6.76 -28.05 34.81
N ALA A 14 -6.74 -28.09 36.14
CA ALA A 14 -6.04 -29.14 36.88
C ALA A 14 -6.83 -30.46 37.06
N ALA A 15 -8.14 -30.47 36.76
CA ALA A 15 -9.01 -31.62 36.92
C ALA A 15 -9.23 -32.48 35.67
N LEU A 16 -8.62 -32.11 34.54
CA LEU A 16 -8.74 -32.79 33.23
C LEU A 16 -7.49 -33.61 32.84
N GLY A 17 -6.73 -34.03 33.83
CA GLY A 17 -5.58 -34.92 33.66
C GLY A 17 -5.92 -36.39 33.85
N ALA A 18 -6.66 -37.03 32.95
CA ALA A 18 -6.61 -38.46 32.68
C ALA A 18 -7.50 -38.86 31.50
N ALA A 19 -6.88 -39.54 30.53
CA ALA A 19 -7.44 -40.14 29.30
C ALA A 19 -7.69 -39.18 28.12
N ALA A 20 -6.60 -38.84 27.43
CA ALA A 20 -6.64 -38.18 26.16
C ALA A 20 -6.67 -39.19 25.00
N ILE A 21 -7.79 -39.25 24.32
CA ILE A 21 -7.78 -39.54 22.89
C ILE A 21 -7.53 -38.17 22.26
N VAL A 22 -6.29 -37.89 21.83
CA VAL A 22 -5.92 -36.68 21.09
C VAL A 22 -6.56 -36.84 19.72
N PRO A 23 -7.44 -35.92 19.29
CA PRO A 23 -7.94 -35.93 17.92
C PRO A 23 -6.77 -35.82 16.96
N THR A 24 -6.79 -36.63 15.89
CA THR A 24 -5.75 -36.69 14.83
C THR A 24 -5.41 -35.34 14.22
N GLU A 25 -6.28 -34.33 14.31
CA GLU A 25 -6.04 -32.97 13.86
C GLU A 25 -5.09 -32.15 14.77
N LEU A 26 -5.12 -32.40 16.09
CA LEU A 26 -4.18 -31.76 17.02
C LEU A 26 -2.78 -32.35 16.88
N ALA A 27 -2.67 -33.64 16.60
CA ALA A 27 -1.39 -34.30 16.33
C ALA A 27 -0.77 -33.79 15.02
N ARG A 28 -1.59 -33.63 13.96
CA ARG A 28 -1.14 -33.02 12.69
C ARG A 28 -0.76 -31.55 12.82
N GLY A 29 -1.40 -30.81 13.72
CA GLY A 29 -1.04 -29.44 14.06
C GLY A 29 0.31 -29.35 14.78
N ALA A 30 0.59 -30.29 15.68
CA ALA A 30 1.87 -30.35 16.39
C ALA A 30 3.02 -30.78 15.48
N GLU A 31 2.83 -31.77 14.61
CA GLU A 31 3.82 -32.19 13.61
C GLU A 31 4.10 -31.06 12.62
N ARG A 32 3.09 -30.31 12.18
CA ARG A 32 3.25 -29.16 11.31
C ARG A 32 3.96 -27.99 11.99
N MET A 33 3.75 -27.80 13.28
CA MET A 33 4.47 -26.79 14.07
C MET A 33 5.93 -27.20 14.29
N GLU A 34 6.21 -28.48 14.46
CA GLU A 34 7.57 -28.99 14.59
C GLU A 34 8.33 -28.91 13.26
N GLU A 35 7.65 -29.14 12.12
CA GLU A 35 8.21 -28.98 10.78
C GLU A 35 8.49 -27.50 10.44
N VAL A 36 7.64 -26.57 10.90
CA VAL A 36 7.88 -25.13 10.79
C VAL A 36 9.02 -24.68 11.70
N LEU A 37 9.12 -25.20 12.91
CA LEU A 37 10.18 -24.87 13.87
C LEU A 37 11.54 -25.50 13.52
N THR A 38 11.55 -26.60 12.77
CA THR A 38 12.77 -27.27 12.28
C THR A 38 13.16 -26.85 10.87
N SER A 39 12.37 -25.98 10.23
CA SER A 39 12.74 -25.45 8.92
C SER A 39 14.04 -24.64 9.03
N PRO A 40 14.92 -24.67 8.03
CA PRO A 40 16.17 -23.90 8.03
C PRO A 40 15.99 -22.39 8.28
N MET A 41 14.76 -21.90 8.16
CA MET A 41 14.39 -20.51 8.40
C MET A 41 14.37 -20.14 9.91
N PHE A 42 14.27 -21.15 10.83
CA PHE A 42 14.21 -20.93 12.28
C PHE A 42 15.41 -21.47 13.06
N ASN A 43 16.31 -22.22 12.42
CA ASN A 43 17.36 -22.95 13.13
C ASN A 43 18.75 -22.29 13.08
N GLU A 44 18.86 -20.99 12.81
CA GLU A 44 20.10 -20.25 13.00
C GLU A 44 20.12 -19.59 14.38
N GLY A 45 20.32 -20.47 15.39
CA GLY A 45 20.56 -20.10 16.79
C GLY A 45 21.95 -19.53 17.00
N VAL A 46 21.96 -18.46 17.76
CA VAL A 46 23.00 -18.05 18.73
C VAL A 46 24.44 -18.44 18.37
N GLY A 47 24.96 -17.82 17.37
CA GLY A 47 26.40 -17.86 17.07
C GLY A 47 26.68 -16.83 15.98
N GLY A 48 27.30 -15.72 16.36
CA GLY A 48 27.79 -14.62 15.51
C GLY A 48 26.98 -14.37 14.24
N LEU A 49 26.00 -13.49 14.34
CA LEU A 49 25.11 -13.11 13.23
C LEU A 49 25.90 -12.72 11.97
N ILE A 50 26.15 -13.69 11.10
CA ILE A 50 26.33 -13.38 9.68
C ILE A 50 24.92 -13.00 9.21
N VAL A 51 24.57 -11.71 9.34
CA VAL A 51 23.34 -11.19 8.73
C VAL A 51 23.50 -11.38 7.22
N PRO A 52 22.73 -12.25 6.58
CA PRO A 52 22.82 -12.42 5.13
C PRO A 52 22.59 -11.06 4.47
N PRO A 53 23.13 -10.81 3.27
CA PRO A 53 22.83 -9.58 2.54
C PRO A 53 21.34 -9.44 2.43
N ALA A 54 20.81 -8.22 2.62
CA ALA A 54 19.38 -7.95 2.61
C ALA A 54 18.74 -8.58 1.36
N ALA A 55 17.88 -9.58 1.58
CA ALA A 55 17.24 -10.35 0.51
C ALA A 55 15.98 -9.67 -0.03
N GLY A 56 15.48 -8.61 0.65
CA GLY A 56 14.26 -7.88 0.30
C GLY A 56 14.49 -6.81 -0.79
N LEU A 57 13.43 -6.45 -1.48
CA LEU A 57 13.39 -5.31 -2.38
C LEU A 57 13.28 -4.03 -1.53
N PRO A 58 14.23 -3.06 -1.62
CA PRO A 58 14.14 -1.85 -0.80
C PRO A 58 12.97 -0.97 -1.24
N ILE A 59 12.32 -0.33 -0.27
CA ILE A 59 11.28 0.67 -0.53
C ILE A 59 11.95 1.93 -1.07
N THR A 60 11.58 2.33 -2.28
CA THR A 60 12.11 3.55 -2.93
C THR A 60 11.00 4.54 -3.30
N GLY A 61 9.75 4.26 -2.94
CA GLY A 61 8.64 5.20 -3.10
C GLY A 61 7.64 5.11 -1.96
N THR A 62 6.90 6.17 -1.74
CA THR A 62 5.84 6.22 -0.73
C THR A 62 4.68 7.10 -1.15
N PHE A 63 3.49 6.74 -0.69
CA PHE A 63 2.37 7.66 -0.71
C PHE A 63 2.53 8.76 0.34
N LEU A 64 1.87 9.90 0.09
CA LEU A 64 1.65 11.01 1.00
C LEU A 64 0.14 11.15 1.17
N ASP A 65 -0.34 11.10 2.40
CA ASP A 65 -1.77 11.15 2.69
C ASP A 65 -2.10 12.16 3.79
N GLU A 66 -2.87 13.18 3.44
CA GLU A 66 -3.37 14.22 4.33
C GLU A 66 -4.89 14.33 4.30
N ILE A 67 -5.58 13.44 3.56
CA ILE A 67 -7.02 13.60 3.35
C ILE A 67 -7.86 12.33 3.51
N SER A 68 -7.25 11.17 3.71
CA SER A 68 -8.02 9.96 3.97
C SER A 68 -8.72 10.04 5.32
N HIS A 69 -9.96 9.56 5.35
CA HIS A 69 -10.83 9.66 6.52
C HIS A 69 -10.59 8.57 7.56
N ASP A 70 -9.81 7.57 7.23
CA ASP A 70 -9.57 6.37 8.03
C ASP A 70 -8.19 6.30 8.68
N ILE A 71 -7.33 7.30 8.42
CA ILE A 71 -6.07 7.50 9.12
C ILE A 71 -6.12 8.82 9.90
N PRO A 72 -5.53 8.88 11.11
CA PRO A 72 -5.52 10.09 11.91
C PRO A 72 -4.61 11.15 11.29
N HIS A 73 -5.06 12.38 11.35
CA HIS A 73 -4.29 13.54 10.93
C HIS A 73 -3.07 13.77 11.85
N GLN A 74 -1.91 14.05 11.30
CA GLN A 74 -0.71 14.31 12.10
C GLN A 74 -0.55 15.79 12.50
N ASN A 75 -1.35 16.68 11.93
CA ASN A 75 -1.29 18.13 12.14
C ASN A 75 0.10 18.73 11.84
N TRP A 76 0.76 18.23 10.81
CA TRP A 76 2.07 18.71 10.40
C TRP A 76 1.97 19.97 9.56
N GLY A 77 2.90 20.90 9.81
CA GLY A 77 3.19 22.01 8.93
C GLY A 77 4.37 21.71 7.99
N GLU A 78 4.78 22.71 7.22
CA GLU A 78 5.88 22.57 6.25
C GLU A 78 7.20 22.14 6.92
N LYS A 79 7.46 22.57 8.16
CA LYS A 79 8.68 22.18 8.89
C LYS A 79 8.73 20.68 9.19
N GLU A 80 7.63 20.10 9.63
CA GLU A 80 7.53 18.68 9.92
C GLU A 80 7.57 17.86 8.63
N TRP A 81 6.91 18.31 7.57
CA TRP A 81 7.00 17.70 6.25
C TRP A 81 8.42 17.75 5.68
N ASP A 82 9.13 18.88 5.83
CA ASP A 82 10.53 18.99 5.39
C ASP A 82 11.43 17.97 6.11
N ALA A 83 11.26 17.81 7.42
CA ALA A 83 11.98 16.80 8.19
C ALA A 83 11.62 15.38 7.76
N ASP A 84 10.35 15.12 7.42
CA ASP A 84 9.89 13.81 6.96
C ASP A 84 10.47 13.43 5.59
N PHE A 85 10.53 14.39 4.66
CA PHE A 85 11.20 14.19 3.37
C PHE A 85 12.72 13.90 3.55
N ALA A 86 13.37 14.52 4.55
CA ALA A 86 14.75 14.19 4.88
C ALA A 86 14.89 12.72 5.38
N HIS A 87 13.95 12.26 6.22
CA HIS A 87 13.93 10.87 6.68
C HIS A 87 13.63 9.88 5.54
N MET A 88 12.71 10.22 4.63
CA MET A 88 12.46 9.45 3.41
C MET A 88 13.74 9.31 2.57
N LYS A 89 14.42 10.44 2.33
CA LYS A 89 15.69 10.47 1.58
C LYS A 89 16.76 9.60 2.23
N ALA A 90 16.84 9.62 3.55
CA ALA A 90 17.84 8.88 4.31
C ALA A 90 17.71 7.34 4.14
N ILE A 91 16.53 6.83 3.81
CA ILE A 91 16.34 5.39 3.52
C ILE A 91 16.27 5.05 2.03
N GLY A 92 16.50 6.04 1.15
CA GLY A 92 16.59 5.82 -0.29
C GLY A 92 15.28 6.02 -1.06
N ILE A 93 14.27 6.65 -0.47
CA ILE A 93 13.06 7.03 -1.21
C ILE A 93 13.41 8.11 -2.23
N ASP A 94 13.04 7.87 -3.47
CA ASP A 94 13.26 8.75 -4.63
C ASP A 94 11.94 9.20 -5.28
N THR A 95 10.83 8.61 -4.86
CA THR A 95 9.50 8.84 -5.42
C THR A 95 8.49 9.07 -4.31
N VAL A 96 7.77 10.19 -4.37
CA VAL A 96 6.65 10.50 -3.48
C VAL A 96 5.37 10.65 -4.30
N ILE A 97 4.27 10.14 -3.77
CA ILE A 97 3.02 9.99 -4.50
C ILE A 97 1.90 10.56 -3.66
N MET A 98 1.27 11.63 -4.11
CA MET A 98 0.05 12.08 -3.46
C MET A 98 -1.05 11.04 -3.67
N ILE A 99 -1.67 10.53 -2.60
CA ILE A 99 -2.67 9.46 -2.71
C ILE A 99 -3.88 9.90 -3.53
N ARG A 100 -4.32 11.14 -3.34
CA ARG A 100 -5.37 11.80 -4.13
C ARG A 100 -5.32 13.31 -3.91
N SER A 101 -5.65 14.07 -4.93
CA SER A 101 -5.66 15.54 -4.86
C SER A 101 -6.92 16.09 -4.20
N GLY A 102 -7.89 15.23 -3.95
CA GLY A 102 -9.12 15.53 -3.23
C GLY A 102 -9.92 14.28 -2.99
N TYR A 103 -10.70 14.27 -1.92
CA TYR A 103 -11.66 13.24 -1.60
C TYR A 103 -13.00 13.87 -1.26
N ARG A 104 -14.01 13.58 -2.07
CA ARG A 104 -15.34 14.19 -1.95
C ARG A 104 -15.23 15.72 -1.96
N LYS A 105 -15.46 16.40 -0.85
CA LYS A 105 -15.39 17.86 -0.75
C LYS A 105 -14.05 18.41 -0.27
N PHE A 106 -13.16 17.57 0.25
CA PHE A 106 -11.83 17.99 0.64
C PHE A 106 -10.87 17.96 -0.54
N ILE A 107 -10.12 19.04 -0.74
CA ILE A 107 -9.09 19.14 -1.79
C ILE A 107 -7.78 19.65 -1.19
N THR A 108 -6.68 19.33 -1.84
CA THR A 108 -5.31 19.59 -1.34
C THR A 108 -4.65 20.80 -1.98
N TYR A 109 -5.27 21.41 -2.98
CA TYR A 109 -4.76 22.55 -3.72
C TYR A 109 -5.91 23.49 -4.14
N PRO A 110 -5.66 24.77 -4.47
CA PRO A 110 -6.69 25.73 -4.82
C PRO A 110 -7.22 25.53 -6.25
N SER A 111 -7.91 24.39 -6.49
CA SER A 111 -8.58 24.11 -7.75
C SER A 111 -9.73 25.07 -7.96
N LYS A 112 -9.67 25.85 -9.02
CA LYS A 112 -10.76 26.75 -9.41
C LYS A 112 -12.03 25.96 -9.74
N TYR A 113 -11.87 24.83 -10.44
CA TYR A 113 -12.97 23.97 -10.83
C TYR A 113 -13.69 23.36 -9.61
N LEU A 114 -12.92 22.69 -8.72
CA LEU A 114 -13.49 22.01 -7.56
C LEU A 114 -14.04 22.97 -6.50
N LEU A 115 -13.39 24.12 -6.28
CA LEU A 115 -13.92 25.19 -5.42
C LEU A 115 -15.26 25.72 -5.97
N GLY A 116 -15.38 25.85 -7.30
CA GLY A 116 -16.63 26.21 -7.97
C GLY A 116 -17.75 25.17 -7.76
N LYS A 117 -17.42 23.91 -7.49
CA LYS A 117 -18.34 22.83 -7.12
C LYS A 117 -18.64 22.76 -5.62
N GLY A 118 -18.12 23.68 -4.81
CA GLY A 118 -18.35 23.74 -3.36
C GLY A 118 -17.40 22.85 -2.56
N CYS A 119 -16.27 22.44 -3.12
CA CYS A 119 -15.19 21.83 -2.37
C CYS A 119 -14.45 22.87 -1.53
N TYR A 120 -13.70 22.43 -0.54
CA TYR A 120 -12.89 23.29 0.32
C TYR A 120 -11.51 22.64 0.56
N MET A 121 -10.50 23.49 0.77
CA MET A 121 -9.12 23.09 0.99
C MET A 121 -8.61 23.60 2.35
N PRO A 122 -7.53 23.01 2.89
CA PRO A 122 -6.79 23.60 3.98
C PRO A 122 -6.19 24.95 3.59
N SER A 123 -5.65 25.69 4.55
CA SER A 123 -5.04 27.00 4.33
C SER A 123 -3.74 26.95 3.52
N VAL A 124 -3.19 25.78 3.30
CA VAL A 124 -1.91 25.55 2.59
C VAL A 124 -2.17 24.77 1.30
N ASP A 125 -1.50 25.20 0.22
CA ASP A 125 -1.43 24.42 -1.02
C ASP A 125 -0.45 23.26 -0.83
N LEU A 126 -0.99 22.07 -0.52
CA LEU A 126 -0.18 20.88 -0.24
C LEU A 126 0.54 20.38 -1.49
N VAL A 127 -0.05 20.58 -2.68
CA VAL A 127 0.57 20.14 -3.95
C VAL A 127 1.83 20.96 -4.20
N ASP A 128 1.75 22.29 -4.07
CA ASP A 128 2.92 23.18 -4.19
C ASP A 128 4.00 22.82 -3.18
N MET A 129 3.62 22.66 -1.92
CA MET A 129 4.55 22.31 -0.85
C MET A 129 5.28 20.99 -1.14
N PHE A 130 4.56 19.93 -1.50
CA PHE A 130 5.17 18.62 -1.76
C PHE A 130 6.05 18.63 -3.02
N LEU A 131 5.69 19.39 -4.05
CA LEU A 131 6.52 19.58 -5.24
C LEU A 131 7.84 20.29 -4.92
N ARG A 132 7.78 21.35 -4.10
CA ARG A 132 8.98 22.07 -3.64
C ARG A 132 9.89 21.17 -2.77
N LEU A 133 9.30 20.41 -1.86
CA LEU A 133 10.04 19.48 -1.02
C LEU A 133 10.64 18.33 -1.84
N ALA A 134 9.88 17.76 -2.76
CA ALA A 134 10.40 16.74 -3.68
C ALA A 134 11.59 17.26 -4.50
N GLN A 135 11.49 18.48 -5.02
CA GLN A 135 12.59 19.12 -5.74
C GLN A 135 13.81 19.35 -4.84
N LYS A 136 13.61 19.85 -3.63
CA LYS A 136 14.68 20.06 -2.62
C LYS A 136 15.47 18.78 -2.34
N TYR A 137 14.79 17.66 -2.22
CA TYR A 137 15.41 16.36 -1.89
C TYR A 137 15.76 15.49 -3.11
N GLY A 138 15.55 16.01 -4.33
CA GLY A 138 15.84 15.28 -5.57
C GLY A 138 14.97 14.04 -5.75
N MET A 139 13.69 14.16 -5.40
CA MET A 139 12.67 13.13 -5.57
C MET A 139 11.73 13.47 -6.73
N LYS A 140 11.06 12.46 -7.27
CA LYS A 140 9.96 12.66 -8.23
C LYS A 140 8.63 12.60 -7.50
N PHE A 141 7.77 13.56 -7.80
CA PHE A 141 6.41 13.64 -7.29
C PHE A 141 5.42 13.13 -8.33
N TYR A 142 4.56 12.22 -7.93
CA TYR A 142 3.44 11.74 -8.72
C TYR A 142 2.14 12.32 -8.18
N PHE A 143 1.40 12.98 -9.04
CA PHE A 143 0.13 13.61 -8.67
C PHE A 143 -1.00 12.57 -8.69
N GLY A 144 -1.66 12.36 -7.56
CA GLY A 144 -2.85 11.53 -7.46
C GLY A 144 -4.12 12.29 -7.87
N LEU A 145 -4.90 11.69 -8.75
CA LEU A 145 -6.11 12.28 -9.28
C LEU A 145 -7.18 12.50 -8.19
N TYR A 146 -8.20 13.27 -8.51
CA TYR A 146 -9.32 13.54 -7.62
C TYR A 146 -10.23 12.31 -7.49
N ASP A 147 -10.64 11.99 -6.27
CA ASP A 147 -11.61 10.95 -5.95
C ASP A 147 -12.93 11.63 -5.52
N SER A 148 -13.92 11.59 -6.39
CA SER A 148 -15.23 12.19 -6.12
C SER A 148 -16.04 11.44 -5.05
N GLY A 149 -15.65 10.22 -4.73
CA GLY A 149 -16.36 9.29 -3.87
C GLY A 149 -17.53 8.58 -4.55
N ARG A 150 -17.90 8.95 -5.79
CA ARG A 150 -19.03 8.35 -6.50
C ARG A 150 -18.79 6.89 -6.85
N TYR A 151 -17.54 6.53 -7.16
CA TYR A 151 -17.17 5.14 -7.38
C TYR A 151 -17.50 4.27 -6.15
N TRP A 152 -17.14 4.71 -4.96
CA TRP A 152 -17.40 3.99 -3.72
C TRP A 152 -18.89 3.82 -3.43
N ASP A 153 -19.71 4.78 -3.84
CA ASP A 153 -21.16 4.76 -3.63
C ASP A 153 -21.89 3.92 -4.70
N THR A 154 -21.33 3.80 -5.93
CA THR A 154 -22.02 3.21 -7.09
C THR A 154 -21.38 1.93 -7.64
N GLY A 155 -20.11 1.67 -7.35
CA GLY A 155 -19.31 0.61 -7.97
C GLY A 155 -18.96 0.85 -9.44
N ASP A 156 -19.13 2.10 -9.95
CA ASP A 156 -18.87 2.48 -11.35
C ASP A 156 -17.74 3.51 -11.43
N LEU A 157 -16.57 3.10 -11.89
CA LEU A 157 -15.39 3.98 -11.96
C LEU A 157 -15.51 5.06 -13.05
N SER A 158 -16.41 4.91 -14.02
CA SER A 158 -16.60 5.91 -15.09
C SER A 158 -16.99 7.28 -14.57
N TRP A 159 -17.57 7.39 -13.38
CA TRP A 159 -17.91 8.66 -12.75
C TRP A 159 -16.68 9.55 -12.48
N GLU A 160 -15.52 8.94 -12.27
CA GLU A 160 -14.30 9.69 -11.94
C GLU A 160 -13.74 10.47 -13.17
N ILE A 161 -14.12 10.10 -14.40
CA ILE A 161 -13.71 10.79 -15.62
C ILE A 161 -14.24 12.22 -15.65
N GLU A 162 -15.48 12.44 -15.18
CA GLU A 162 -16.20 13.71 -15.34
C GLU A 162 -15.46 14.90 -14.72
N ASP A 163 -14.95 14.72 -13.52
CA ASP A 163 -14.25 15.78 -12.79
C ASP A 163 -12.76 15.80 -13.14
N ASN A 164 -12.15 14.63 -13.32
CA ASN A 164 -10.72 14.54 -13.55
C ASN A 164 -10.27 15.14 -14.87
N LYS A 165 -11.12 15.18 -15.89
CA LYS A 165 -10.79 15.88 -17.15
C LYS A 165 -10.45 17.37 -16.93
N TYR A 166 -11.09 18.04 -15.96
CA TYR A 166 -10.79 19.43 -15.62
C TYR A 166 -9.62 19.53 -14.64
N VAL A 167 -9.54 18.61 -13.69
CA VAL A 167 -8.46 18.54 -12.70
C VAL A 167 -7.11 18.33 -13.39
N ILE A 168 -7.00 17.39 -14.32
CA ILE A 168 -5.76 17.08 -15.04
C ILE A 168 -5.24 18.32 -15.77
N ASP A 169 -6.10 19.01 -16.55
CA ASP A 169 -5.71 20.20 -17.29
C ASP A 169 -5.28 21.35 -16.35
N GLU A 170 -6.06 21.60 -15.28
CA GLU A 170 -5.77 22.66 -14.32
C GLU A 170 -4.46 22.41 -13.57
N VAL A 171 -4.21 21.17 -13.15
CA VAL A 171 -3.00 20.78 -12.43
C VAL A 171 -1.77 20.91 -13.31
N TRP A 172 -1.84 20.46 -14.55
CA TRP A 172 -0.72 20.59 -15.47
C TRP A 172 -0.38 22.05 -15.76
N GLN A 173 -1.39 22.88 -16.01
CA GLN A 173 -1.19 24.33 -16.20
C GLN A 173 -0.56 25.00 -14.99
N ARG A 174 -0.91 24.57 -13.78
CA ARG A 174 -0.46 25.18 -12.54
C ARG A 174 0.90 24.67 -12.08
N TYR A 175 1.15 23.38 -12.16
CA TYR A 175 2.30 22.73 -11.53
C TYR A 175 3.25 22.01 -12.49
N GLY A 176 2.90 21.88 -13.77
CA GLY A 176 3.72 21.18 -14.76
C GLY A 176 5.11 21.79 -14.99
N HIS A 177 5.35 23.01 -14.48
CA HIS A 177 6.64 23.67 -14.56
C HIS A 177 7.67 23.17 -13.50
N TYR A 178 7.23 22.41 -12.48
CA TYR A 178 8.14 21.86 -11.49
C TYR A 178 8.94 20.68 -12.05
N GLU A 179 10.26 20.71 -11.94
CA GLU A 179 11.14 19.61 -12.37
C GLU A 179 10.89 18.32 -11.56
N SER A 180 10.37 18.46 -10.35
CA SER A 180 9.98 17.34 -9.49
C SER A 180 8.68 16.67 -9.92
N PHE A 181 7.84 17.29 -10.77
CA PHE A 181 6.63 16.66 -11.29
C PHE A 181 7.03 15.47 -12.18
N GLY A 182 6.93 14.27 -11.65
CA GLY A 182 7.47 13.05 -12.26
C GLY A 182 6.46 12.18 -12.97
N GLY A 183 5.17 12.39 -12.73
CA GLY A 183 4.12 11.57 -13.33
C GLY A 183 2.77 11.68 -12.62
N TRP A 184 1.88 10.74 -12.95
CA TRP A 184 0.50 10.74 -12.51
C TRP A 184 0.14 9.42 -11.83
N TYR A 185 -0.57 9.49 -10.72
CA TYR A 185 -1.23 8.37 -10.10
C TYR A 185 -2.73 8.44 -10.36
N ILE A 186 -3.27 7.44 -11.06
CA ILE A 186 -4.71 7.34 -11.31
C ILE A 186 -5.33 6.67 -10.08
N SER A 187 -5.91 7.48 -9.21
CA SER A 187 -6.28 7.13 -7.84
C SER A 187 -7.50 6.19 -7.69
N GLY A 188 -8.06 5.69 -8.77
CA GLY A 188 -9.15 4.71 -8.74
C GLY A 188 -8.68 3.36 -8.18
N GLU A 189 -9.08 3.05 -6.96
CA GLU A 189 -8.73 1.77 -6.32
C GLU A 189 -9.76 0.71 -6.68
N ILE A 190 -9.30 -0.37 -7.32
CA ILE A 190 -10.09 -1.57 -7.62
C ILE A 190 -9.33 -2.81 -7.18
N SER A 191 -10.03 -3.93 -6.99
CA SER A 191 -9.40 -5.24 -6.74
C SER A 191 -9.66 -6.21 -7.89
N ARG A 192 -10.73 -5.98 -8.62
CA ARG A 192 -11.24 -6.83 -9.68
C ARG A 192 -11.73 -5.97 -10.83
N GLN A 193 -12.07 -6.60 -11.95
CA GLN A 193 -12.75 -5.91 -13.03
C GLN A 193 -14.11 -5.36 -12.54
N THR A 194 -14.22 -4.05 -12.44
CA THR A 194 -15.42 -3.35 -12.04
C THR A 194 -16.00 -2.54 -13.20
N LYS A 195 -17.27 -2.17 -13.07
CA LYS A 195 -17.94 -1.38 -14.09
C LYS A 195 -17.18 -0.10 -14.39
N GLY A 196 -16.91 0.14 -15.67
CA GLY A 196 -16.24 1.32 -16.15
C GLY A 196 -14.73 1.41 -15.91
N ALA A 197 -14.09 0.42 -15.24
CA ALA A 197 -12.70 0.51 -14.82
C ALA A 197 -11.72 0.68 -16.01
N ILE A 198 -11.77 -0.21 -17.00
CA ILE A 198 -10.87 -0.14 -18.17
C ILE A 198 -11.04 1.21 -18.89
N GLY A 199 -12.29 1.60 -19.18
CA GLY A 199 -12.58 2.86 -19.85
C GLY A 199 -12.13 4.09 -19.05
N ALA A 200 -12.27 4.06 -17.73
CA ALA A 200 -11.85 5.15 -16.86
C ALA A 200 -10.32 5.27 -16.79
N PHE A 201 -9.61 4.17 -16.57
CA PHE A 201 -8.15 4.18 -16.56
C PHE A 201 -7.58 4.62 -17.91
N HIS A 202 -8.15 4.11 -19.01
CA HIS A 202 -7.71 4.48 -20.35
C HIS A 202 -7.95 5.99 -20.62
N ALA A 203 -9.15 6.50 -20.33
CA ALA A 203 -9.48 7.91 -20.59
C ALA A 203 -8.61 8.87 -19.76
N MET A 204 -8.49 8.61 -18.44
CA MET A 204 -7.69 9.45 -17.54
C MET A 204 -6.19 9.31 -17.83
N GLY A 205 -5.69 8.09 -18.06
CA GLY A 205 -4.29 7.86 -18.41
C GLY A 205 -3.88 8.53 -19.70
N LYS A 206 -4.71 8.42 -20.73
CA LYS A 206 -4.49 9.10 -22.03
C LYS A 206 -4.41 10.62 -21.84
N GLN A 207 -5.36 11.22 -21.12
CA GLN A 207 -5.35 12.66 -20.91
C GLN A 207 -4.13 13.11 -20.11
N CYS A 208 -3.74 12.39 -19.06
CA CYS A 208 -2.52 12.66 -18.30
C CYS A 208 -1.28 12.71 -19.21
N LYS A 209 -1.14 11.72 -20.11
CA LYS A 209 -0.03 11.67 -21.06
C LYS A 209 -0.12 12.81 -22.10
N ASP A 210 -1.30 13.06 -22.63
CA ASP A 210 -1.51 14.09 -23.66
C ASP A 210 -1.10 15.50 -23.16
N VAL A 211 -1.53 15.88 -21.95
CA VAL A 211 -1.23 17.22 -21.41
C VAL A 211 0.23 17.37 -20.99
N SER A 212 0.86 16.29 -20.55
CA SER A 212 2.21 16.33 -19.95
C SER A 212 3.33 15.92 -20.91
N GLY A 213 3.01 15.68 -22.19
CA GLY A 213 4.01 15.23 -23.16
C GLY A 213 4.53 13.82 -22.89
N GLY A 214 3.70 12.94 -22.31
CA GLY A 214 4.01 11.54 -22.12
C GLY A 214 4.62 11.19 -20.76
N LEU A 215 4.46 12.02 -19.73
CA LEU A 215 4.89 11.64 -18.37
C LEU A 215 4.23 10.32 -17.93
N PRO A 216 4.96 9.50 -17.14
CA PRO A 216 4.47 8.18 -16.76
C PRO A 216 3.22 8.25 -15.88
N THR A 217 2.39 7.23 -16.03
CA THR A 217 1.17 7.01 -15.25
C THR A 217 1.23 5.67 -14.54
N PHE A 218 0.59 5.55 -13.37
CA PHE A 218 0.45 4.26 -12.72
C PHE A 218 -0.86 4.13 -11.94
N ILE A 219 -1.22 2.89 -11.60
CA ILE A 219 -2.36 2.52 -10.75
C ILE A 219 -1.87 1.69 -9.56
N SER A 220 -2.65 1.70 -8.46
CA SER A 220 -2.34 0.91 -7.27
C SER A 220 -3.58 0.15 -6.75
N PRO A 221 -4.01 -0.90 -7.44
CA PRO A 221 -5.13 -1.74 -7.04
C PRO A 221 -4.75 -2.67 -5.89
N TRP A 222 -5.76 -3.21 -5.17
CA TRP A 222 -5.48 -4.25 -4.18
C TRP A 222 -5.77 -5.66 -4.72
N ILE A 223 -5.23 -6.67 -4.04
CA ILE A 223 -5.45 -8.08 -4.35
C ILE A 223 -6.41 -8.65 -3.32
N ASP A 224 -7.51 -9.29 -3.73
CA ASP A 224 -8.46 -9.98 -2.86
C ASP A 224 -7.94 -11.38 -2.46
N GLY A 225 -6.93 -11.41 -1.59
CA GLY A 225 -6.39 -12.65 -1.05
C GLY A 225 -7.19 -13.21 0.15
N LYS A 226 -6.69 -14.29 0.73
CA LYS A 226 -7.36 -15.01 1.81
C LYS A 226 -7.16 -14.42 3.20
N LYS A 227 -6.46 -13.32 3.33
CA LYS A 227 -6.18 -12.74 4.63
C LYS A 227 -7.46 -12.33 5.33
N ALA A 228 -7.70 -12.91 6.49
CA ALA A 228 -8.77 -12.49 7.36
C ALA A 228 -8.46 -11.09 7.91
N ILE A 229 -9.36 -10.13 7.68
CA ILE A 229 -9.25 -8.80 8.24
C ILE A 229 -10.14 -8.72 9.46
N MET A 230 -9.55 -8.44 10.60
CA MET A 230 -10.31 -8.15 11.82
C MET A 230 -10.90 -6.74 11.70
N GLY A 231 -12.22 -6.62 11.81
CA GLY A 231 -12.93 -5.35 11.74
C GLY A 231 -13.98 -5.27 10.63
N THR A 232 -14.12 -4.11 9.98
CA THR A 232 -15.21 -3.84 9.03
C THR A 232 -15.08 -4.53 7.68
N ASN A 233 -13.87 -4.82 7.23
CA ASN A 233 -13.64 -5.57 6.01
C ASN A 233 -13.41 -7.04 6.36
N LYS A 234 -14.44 -7.85 6.20
CA LYS A 234 -14.37 -9.28 6.41
C LYS A 234 -14.09 -9.95 5.06
N LEU A 235 -12.82 -10.00 4.67
CA LEU A 235 -12.42 -10.95 3.66
C LEU A 235 -12.42 -12.33 4.32
N THR A 236 -13.24 -13.21 3.80
CA THR A 236 -13.28 -14.61 4.15
C THR A 236 -12.68 -15.41 3.00
N ASN A 237 -12.35 -16.68 3.25
CA ASN A 237 -11.94 -17.58 2.16
C ASN A 237 -12.98 -17.66 1.02
N GLU A 238 -14.24 -17.36 1.30
CA GLU A 238 -15.34 -17.35 0.34
C GLU A 238 -15.31 -16.14 -0.61
N ASN A 239 -14.73 -15.02 -0.15
CA ASN A 239 -14.63 -13.78 -0.93
C ASN A 239 -13.27 -13.63 -1.61
N ALA A 240 -12.29 -14.48 -1.27
CA ALA A 240 -10.97 -14.45 -1.87
C ALA A 240 -11.02 -14.99 -3.30
N VAL A 241 -10.32 -14.31 -4.19
CA VAL A 241 -10.12 -14.80 -5.57
C VAL A 241 -9.00 -15.81 -5.60
N SER A 242 -9.13 -16.81 -6.47
CA SER A 242 -8.01 -17.69 -6.79
C SER A 242 -6.96 -16.93 -7.62
N VAL A 243 -5.71 -17.40 -7.55
CA VAL A 243 -4.62 -16.84 -8.37
C VAL A 243 -4.95 -16.90 -9.86
N ALA A 244 -5.59 -17.98 -10.33
CA ALA A 244 -6.00 -18.13 -11.72
C ALA A 244 -7.12 -17.15 -12.14
N GLU A 245 -8.06 -16.87 -11.24
CA GLU A 245 -9.10 -15.87 -11.47
C GLU A 245 -8.53 -14.46 -11.50
N HIS A 246 -7.64 -14.13 -10.58
CA HIS A 246 -6.89 -12.88 -10.56
C HIS A 246 -6.10 -12.70 -11.88
N GLU A 247 -5.37 -13.73 -12.34
CA GLU A 247 -4.64 -13.68 -13.61
C GLU A 247 -5.57 -13.39 -14.79
N ARG A 248 -6.72 -14.05 -14.85
CA ARG A 248 -7.69 -13.86 -15.95
C ARG A 248 -8.24 -12.42 -15.97
N GLU A 249 -8.69 -11.90 -14.84
CA GLU A 249 -9.30 -10.57 -14.77
C GLU A 249 -8.28 -9.46 -15.03
N TRP A 250 -7.10 -9.57 -14.45
CA TRP A 250 -6.05 -8.56 -14.65
C TRP A 250 -5.41 -8.63 -16.03
N ASN A 251 -5.44 -9.80 -16.68
CA ASN A 251 -5.07 -9.90 -18.09
C ASN A 251 -6.00 -9.05 -18.98
N GLU A 252 -7.32 -9.09 -18.75
CA GLU A 252 -8.29 -8.26 -19.48
C GLU A 252 -8.11 -6.78 -19.19
N ILE A 253 -7.86 -6.42 -17.93
CA ILE A 253 -7.63 -5.02 -17.52
C ILE A 253 -6.36 -4.49 -18.18
N PHE A 254 -5.23 -5.21 -18.09
CA PHE A 254 -3.96 -4.75 -18.66
C PHE A 254 -4.01 -4.65 -20.18
N ASP A 255 -4.70 -5.59 -20.86
CA ASP A 255 -4.94 -5.52 -22.30
C ASP A 255 -5.60 -4.20 -22.71
N GLY A 256 -6.53 -3.70 -21.89
CA GLY A 256 -7.28 -2.48 -22.18
C GLY A 256 -6.61 -1.16 -21.73
N ILE A 257 -5.47 -1.20 -21.02
CA ILE A 257 -4.88 0.02 -20.44
C ILE A 257 -3.36 0.18 -20.64
N HIS A 258 -2.66 -0.86 -21.11
CA HIS A 258 -1.18 -0.88 -21.15
C HIS A 258 -0.56 0.20 -22.05
N ASP A 259 -1.29 0.76 -22.98
CA ASP A 259 -0.85 1.87 -23.84
C ASP A 259 -0.87 3.22 -23.12
N VAL A 260 -1.60 3.33 -22.02
CA VAL A 260 -1.79 4.57 -21.26
C VAL A 260 -1.41 4.47 -19.78
N VAL A 261 -1.11 3.27 -19.27
CA VAL A 261 -0.65 3.00 -17.90
C VAL A 261 0.70 2.31 -17.94
N ASP A 262 1.74 2.95 -17.42
CA ASP A 262 3.13 2.47 -17.49
C ASP A 262 3.51 1.52 -16.36
N ALA A 263 2.83 1.61 -15.22
CA ALA A 263 3.14 0.78 -14.06
C ALA A 263 1.88 0.38 -13.28
N CYS A 264 1.94 -0.80 -12.64
CA CYS A 264 0.94 -1.24 -11.69
C CYS A 264 1.62 -1.62 -10.37
N ALA A 265 1.13 -1.03 -9.27
CA ALA A 265 1.65 -1.23 -7.92
C ALA A 265 0.60 -1.91 -7.05
N PHE A 266 0.51 -3.23 -7.09
CA PHE A 266 -0.49 -3.95 -6.32
C PHE A 266 -0.27 -3.82 -4.81
N GLN A 267 -1.35 -3.47 -4.09
CA GLN A 267 -1.42 -3.45 -2.62
C GLN A 267 -1.52 -4.89 -2.10
N ASP A 268 -0.69 -5.21 -1.12
CA ASP A 268 -0.54 -6.56 -0.57
C ASP A 268 -1.27 -6.81 0.77
N GLY A 269 -2.04 -5.85 1.23
CA GLY A 269 -2.65 -5.89 2.56
C GLY A 269 -3.67 -7.01 2.78
N HIS A 270 -4.28 -7.52 1.72
CA HIS A 270 -5.30 -8.57 1.79
C HIS A 270 -4.79 -9.95 1.38
N ILE A 271 -3.48 -10.10 1.12
CA ILE A 271 -2.87 -11.39 0.78
C ILE A 271 -2.37 -12.05 2.06
N ASP A 272 -2.67 -13.34 2.24
CA ASP A 272 -1.99 -14.15 3.25
C ASP A 272 -0.51 -14.33 2.87
N TYR A 273 0.38 -14.38 3.87
CA TYR A 273 1.82 -14.50 3.61
C TYR A 273 2.19 -15.76 2.83
N HIS A 274 1.38 -16.81 2.90
CA HIS A 274 1.54 -18.05 2.12
C HIS A 274 1.12 -17.92 0.65
N GLU A 275 0.38 -16.87 0.30
CA GLU A 275 -0.07 -16.61 -1.06
C GLU A 275 0.82 -15.61 -1.81
N LEU A 276 1.70 -14.88 -1.11
CA LEU A 276 2.51 -13.78 -1.67
C LEU A 276 3.24 -14.19 -2.96
N ASP A 277 4.00 -15.28 -2.91
CA ASP A 277 4.81 -15.69 -4.07
C ASP A 277 3.93 -15.98 -5.29
N ALA A 278 2.81 -16.69 -5.11
CA ALA A 278 1.92 -17.06 -6.22
C ALA A 278 1.26 -15.85 -6.90
N PHE A 279 0.74 -14.89 -6.12
CA PHE A 279 0.16 -13.67 -6.69
C PHE A 279 1.24 -12.78 -7.31
N PHE A 280 2.40 -12.65 -6.66
CA PHE A 280 3.47 -11.80 -7.16
C PHE A 280 4.08 -12.32 -8.46
N GLU A 281 4.25 -13.62 -8.61
CA GLU A 281 4.68 -14.24 -9.88
C GLU A 281 3.70 -13.95 -11.01
N VAL A 282 2.39 -14.06 -10.73
CA VAL A 282 1.35 -13.76 -11.73
C VAL A 282 1.34 -12.28 -12.10
N ASN A 283 1.43 -11.38 -11.13
CA ASN A 283 1.48 -9.95 -11.40
C ASN A 283 2.69 -9.56 -12.26
N LYS A 284 3.87 -10.11 -11.95
CA LYS A 284 5.07 -9.87 -12.74
C LYS A 284 4.94 -10.41 -14.15
N LYS A 285 4.43 -11.63 -14.30
CA LYS A 285 4.17 -12.25 -15.61
C LYS A 285 3.22 -11.40 -16.46
N LEU A 286 2.15 -10.87 -15.86
CA LEU A 286 1.20 -10.02 -16.58
C LEU A 286 1.84 -8.69 -16.96
N ALA A 287 2.52 -8.02 -16.05
CA ALA A 287 3.20 -6.77 -16.33
C ALA A 287 4.23 -6.92 -17.47
N ASP A 288 5.04 -7.98 -17.43
CA ASP A 288 6.02 -8.27 -18.50
C ASP A 288 5.35 -8.54 -19.84
N ARG A 289 4.22 -9.26 -19.86
CA ARG A 289 3.44 -9.53 -21.08
C ARG A 289 3.02 -8.25 -21.80
N TYR A 290 2.61 -7.23 -21.03
CA TYR A 290 2.11 -5.97 -21.56
C TYR A 290 3.14 -4.83 -21.58
N GLY A 291 4.39 -5.12 -21.23
CA GLY A 291 5.47 -4.11 -21.21
C GLY A 291 5.33 -3.07 -20.11
N MET A 292 4.51 -3.35 -19.09
CA MET A 292 4.30 -2.48 -17.92
C MET A 292 5.35 -2.75 -16.85
N LYS A 293 5.62 -1.74 -15.99
CA LYS A 293 6.41 -1.93 -14.78
C LYS A 293 5.58 -2.59 -13.69
N CYS A 294 6.16 -3.59 -13.04
CA CYS A 294 5.54 -4.26 -11.91
C CYS A 294 6.11 -3.72 -10.60
N TRP A 295 5.31 -2.97 -9.87
CA TRP A 295 5.65 -2.47 -8.54
C TRP A 295 4.85 -3.19 -7.48
N THR A 296 5.36 -3.25 -6.25
CA THR A 296 4.55 -3.59 -5.08
C THR A 296 4.24 -2.34 -4.28
N ASN A 297 3.00 -2.23 -3.78
CA ASN A 297 2.65 -1.32 -2.71
C ASN A 297 2.61 -2.14 -1.42
N ALA A 298 3.80 -2.23 -0.79
CA ALA A 298 3.96 -2.95 0.47
C ALA A 298 3.39 -2.11 1.61
N GLU A 299 2.21 -2.46 2.10
CA GLU A 299 1.59 -1.75 3.20
C GLU A 299 2.45 -1.83 4.47
N THR A 300 2.80 -0.68 5.03
CA THR A 300 3.57 -0.56 6.29
C THR A 300 2.69 -0.48 7.52
N PHE A 301 1.39 -0.65 7.36
CA PHE A 301 0.44 -0.84 8.45
C PHE A 301 -0.07 -2.28 8.52
N ASP A 302 -0.63 -2.65 9.66
CA ASP A 302 -1.14 -4.01 9.91
C ASP A 302 -2.68 -4.03 9.86
N ARG A 303 -3.21 -4.99 9.10
CA ARG A 303 -4.65 -5.26 9.02
C ARG A 303 -5.10 -6.42 9.93
N ASP A 304 -4.15 -7.22 10.44
CA ASP A 304 -4.42 -8.41 11.25
C ASP A 304 -4.64 -8.09 12.73
N MET A 305 -4.48 -6.83 13.11
CA MET A 305 -4.62 -6.38 14.48
C MET A 305 -6.06 -5.94 14.78
N PRO A 306 -6.54 -6.12 16.01
CA PRO A 306 -7.85 -5.62 16.42
C PRO A 306 -8.02 -4.10 16.28
N ILE A 307 -6.92 -3.36 16.42
CA ILE A 307 -6.85 -1.92 16.19
C ILE A 307 -6.35 -1.71 14.76
N LYS A 308 -7.16 -1.05 13.95
CA LYS A 308 -6.82 -0.79 12.55
C LYS A 308 -5.63 0.13 12.39
N PHE A 309 -4.87 -0.13 11.34
CA PHE A 309 -3.83 0.76 10.83
C PHE A 309 -2.81 1.17 11.89
N LEU A 310 -2.24 0.19 12.56
CA LEU A 310 -1.01 0.38 13.32
C LEU A 310 0.20 0.03 12.46
N PRO A 311 1.38 0.61 12.73
CA PRO A 311 2.61 0.21 12.06
C PRO A 311 2.81 -1.31 12.13
N ILE A 312 3.12 -1.91 10.98
CA ILE A 312 3.29 -3.36 10.84
C ILE A 312 4.53 -3.86 11.61
N LYS A 313 4.52 -5.10 12.05
CA LYS A 313 5.74 -5.75 12.54
C LYS A 313 6.76 -5.90 11.41
N PHE A 314 8.03 -5.62 11.70
CA PHE A 314 9.08 -5.69 10.70
C PHE A 314 9.16 -7.06 10.01
N ASP A 315 9.01 -8.17 10.74
CA ASP A 315 9.04 -9.52 10.15
C ASP A 315 8.00 -9.71 9.05
N LYS A 316 6.81 -9.15 9.24
CA LYS A 316 5.74 -9.19 8.24
C LYS A 316 6.09 -8.36 7.01
N LEU A 317 6.61 -7.13 7.21
CA LEU A 317 7.07 -6.28 6.11
C LEU A 317 8.22 -6.94 5.34
N ARG A 318 9.17 -7.56 6.05
CA ARG A 318 10.28 -8.29 5.46
C ARG A 318 9.81 -9.38 4.50
N LEU A 319 8.84 -10.21 4.91
CA LEU A 319 8.29 -11.27 4.05
C LEU A 319 7.71 -10.71 2.73
N LYS A 320 7.01 -9.59 2.78
CA LYS A 320 6.46 -8.90 1.59
C LYS A 320 7.58 -8.43 0.66
N LEU A 321 8.58 -7.74 1.20
CA LEU A 321 9.70 -7.21 0.40
C LEU A 321 10.58 -8.33 -0.17
N GLU A 322 10.76 -9.43 0.55
CA GLU A 322 11.48 -10.60 0.07
C GLU A 322 10.71 -11.32 -1.06
N ALA A 323 9.39 -11.47 -0.93
CA ALA A 323 8.54 -12.03 -1.99
C ALA A 323 8.59 -11.17 -3.27
N ALA A 324 8.48 -9.85 -3.15
CA ALA A 324 8.60 -8.93 -4.27
C ALA A 324 9.97 -9.05 -4.98
N LYS A 325 11.05 -9.21 -4.19
CA LYS A 325 12.40 -9.42 -4.74
C LYS A 325 12.52 -10.75 -5.47
N ARG A 326 11.97 -11.84 -4.91
CA ARG A 326 11.97 -13.15 -5.55
C ARG A 326 11.21 -13.15 -6.88
N ALA A 327 10.06 -12.50 -6.91
CA ALA A 327 9.25 -12.37 -8.13
C ALA A 327 9.85 -11.43 -9.18
N GLY A 328 10.92 -10.68 -8.86
CA GLY A 328 11.60 -9.80 -9.80
C GLY A 328 10.88 -8.48 -10.05
N TYR A 329 10.17 -7.95 -9.04
CA TYR A 329 9.51 -6.65 -9.14
C TYR A 329 10.51 -5.52 -9.38
N ASP A 330 10.08 -4.51 -10.16
CA ASP A 330 10.93 -3.39 -10.56
C ASP A 330 11.14 -2.38 -9.43
N LYS A 331 10.15 -2.21 -8.53
CA LYS A 331 10.16 -1.21 -7.45
C LYS A 331 9.24 -1.62 -6.31
N ALA A 332 9.63 -1.28 -5.09
CA ALA A 332 8.73 -1.28 -3.94
C ALA A 332 8.38 0.16 -3.57
N ILE A 333 7.09 0.44 -3.51
CA ILE A 333 6.52 1.61 -2.88
C ILE A 333 5.74 1.17 -1.63
N THR A 334 5.33 2.11 -0.80
CA THR A 334 4.56 1.79 0.42
C THR A 334 3.42 2.76 0.66
N PHE A 335 2.35 2.28 1.20
CA PHE A 335 1.35 3.06 1.91
C PHE A 335 1.53 2.79 3.41
N GLU A 336 2.01 3.74 4.21
CA GLU A 336 2.76 4.88 3.74
C GLU A 336 3.82 5.26 4.80
N PHE A 337 4.78 6.05 4.43
CA PHE A 337 5.93 6.35 5.28
C PHE A 337 5.57 7.23 6.48
N SER A 338 4.87 8.33 6.25
CA SER A 338 4.71 9.41 7.24
C SER A 338 3.98 8.98 8.51
N HIS A 339 2.97 8.11 8.39
CA HIS A 339 2.23 7.57 9.54
C HIS A 339 2.86 6.28 10.10
N PHE A 340 3.31 5.36 9.22
CA PHE A 340 3.58 3.98 9.64
C PHE A 340 5.07 3.61 9.64
N LEU A 341 5.93 4.44 9.07
CA LEU A 341 7.37 4.18 9.01
C LEU A 341 8.23 5.36 9.48
N SER A 342 7.70 6.57 9.53
CA SER A 342 8.46 7.76 9.93
C SER A 342 8.86 7.75 11.41
N PRO A 343 10.11 8.14 11.74
CA PRO A 343 10.54 8.28 13.13
C PRO A 343 9.84 9.42 13.87
N GLN A 344 9.18 10.35 13.19
CA GLN A 344 8.43 11.44 13.79
C GLN A 344 6.91 11.25 13.77
N SER A 345 6.44 10.07 13.34
CA SER A 345 5.03 9.74 13.37
C SER A 345 4.42 9.83 14.76
N SER A 346 3.12 10.15 14.82
CA SER A 346 2.32 10.03 16.03
C SER A 346 2.27 8.60 16.60
N TYR A 347 2.56 7.59 15.78
CA TYR A 347 2.70 6.20 16.19
C TYR A 347 4.14 5.88 16.57
N LEU A 348 4.44 5.74 17.85
CA LEU A 348 5.80 5.41 18.34
C LEU A 348 6.40 4.17 17.69
N GLN A 349 5.57 3.19 17.34
CA GLN A 349 5.99 1.95 16.68
C GLN A 349 6.59 2.21 15.30
N ALA A 350 6.19 3.28 14.61
CA ALA A 350 6.73 3.65 13.29
C ALA A 350 8.23 3.95 13.37
N GLY A 351 8.67 4.67 14.39
CA GLY A 351 10.10 4.93 14.62
C GLY A 351 10.91 3.65 14.89
N HIS A 352 10.33 2.69 15.61
CA HIS A 352 10.96 1.39 15.80
C HIS A 352 11.01 0.59 14.49
N LEU A 353 9.95 0.64 13.67
CA LEU A 353 9.91 0.00 12.36
C LEU A 353 10.97 0.60 11.42
N TYR A 354 11.11 1.94 11.42
CA TYR A 354 12.16 2.65 10.68
C TYR A 354 13.56 2.15 11.05
N ASN A 355 13.85 2.01 12.34
CA ASN A 355 15.14 1.52 12.81
C ASN A 355 15.39 0.06 12.38
N ARG A 356 14.39 -0.83 12.50
CA ARG A 356 14.51 -2.22 12.04
C ARG A 356 14.72 -2.30 10.53
N TYR A 357 14.03 -1.46 9.77
CA TYR A 357 14.21 -1.33 8.32
C TYR A 357 15.66 -0.94 7.97
N LYS A 358 16.19 0.12 8.63
CA LYS A 358 17.59 0.55 8.43
C LYS A 358 18.60 -0.55 8.76
N GLU A 359 18.41 -1.23 9.89
CA GLU A 359 19.28 -2.34 10.28
C GLU A 359 19.31 -3.45 9.21
N TYR A 360 18.15 -3.86 8.74
CA TYR A 360 18.02 -4.91 7.74
C TYR A 360 18.69 -4.54 6.41
N PHE A 361 18.45 -3.34 5.93
CA PHE A 361 19.06 -2.84 4.69
C PHE A 361 20.47 -2.26 4.87
N LYS A 362 21.03 -2.29 6.09
CA LYS A 362 22.36 -1.76 6.44
C LYS A 362 22.54 -0.29 6.08
N ILE A 363 21.48 0.50 6.20
CA ILE A 363 21.48 1.94 5.99
C ILE A 363 22.05 2.62 7.24
N LYS A 364 23.05 3.49 7.06
CA LYS A 364 23.72 4.22 8.14
C LYS A 364 22.86 5.35 8.70
#